data_78ee6ea420bd22b50f8e290f66b8e805
#
_entry.id   78ee6ea420bd22b50f8e290f66b8e805
#
_cell.length_a   1.000
_cell.length_b   1.000
_cell.length_c   1.000
_cell.angle_alpha   90.00
_cell.angle_beta   90.00
_cell.angle_gamma   90.00
#
_symmetry.space_group_name_H-M   'P 1'
#
loop_
_entity.id
_entity.type
_entity.pdbx_description
1 polymer ?
#
loop_
_entity_poly.entity_id
_entity_poly.type
_entity_poly.pdbx_seq_one_letter_code
_entity_poly.pdbx_strand_id
1 'polypeptide(L)'
;NYDIEETIQKEAVIITVTLQGYIKRGALSNVKQQKRGGKGKTGIKTRDEDSVVQTLSVDTHTSVLFFSTEGLVYKIKAWKIPEGSASSKGKSLFNILPLKSHQSISSIMPFPENETNLKNTSIIFATSKGKIRKNSLDDFTSINVSGKIAMKLDSDDKIIGVKICRDDQDIILSTRLGKCIRFESKKLRIFKGRSSKGIRGIALKDNDSIMSLSIIDQDQSKKNGKISKDEKIEIKAKEKYILAITENGYGKRTSHYDYRVTNRGGKGIIGIINSSRNGNVASSFPVFEGDEILISTNKGRVIRTSVKEIRVAGRNTQGVRIIKLTGEEKVVSAIKIDDNLLWWKKQQFIQVHLI
;
A
#
# COMPACT_ATOMS: atom_id res chain seq x y z
N ASN A 1 -36.85 11.05 9.10
CA ASN A 1 -35.40 11.23 9.13
C ASN A 1 -34.91 11.28 7.71
N TYR A 2 -34.49 12.44 7.24
CA TYR A 2 -33.82 12.61 5.94
C TYR A 2 -32.49 11.88 6.05
N ASP A 3 -32.22 10.95 5.12
CA ASP A 3 -30.89 10.36 4.98
C ASP A 3 -30.02 11.40 4.27
N ILE A 4 -29.07 11.96 5.01
CA ILE A 4 -28.13 12.99 4.48
C ILE A 4 -27.35 12.41 3.30
N GLU A 5 -27.08 11.10 3.28
CA GLU A 5 -26.34 10.44 2.20
C GLU A 5 -27.06 10.54 0.85
N GLU A 6 -28.40 10.55 0.82
CA GLU A 6 -29.18 10.72 -0.41
C GLU A 6 -28.98 12.11 -1.05
N THR A 7 -28.60 13.11 -0.28
CA THR A 7 -28.33 14.48 -0.76
C THR A 7 -26.91 14.65 -1.29
N ILE A 8 -26.00 13.70 -1.02
CA ILE A 8 -24.60 13.77 -1.43
C ILE A 8 -24.46 13.25 -2.86
N GLN A 9 -23.88 14.09 -3.72
CA GLN A 9 -23.58 13.68 -5.09
C GLN A 9 -22.58 12.52 -5.10
N LYS A 10 -22.90 11.45 -5.86
CA LYS A 10 -22.00 10.33 -6.06
C LYS A 10 -20.95 10.72 -7.10
N GLU A 11 -19.71 10.90 -6.66
CA GLU A 11 -18.57 11.26 -7.50
C GLU A 11 -17.29 10.55 -7.07
N ALA A 12 -16.36 10.39 -8.02
CA ALA A 12 -15.06 9.81 -7.74
C ALA A 12 -14.17 10.82 -7.01
N VAL A 13 -13.60 10.41 -5.90
CA VAL A 13 -12.73 11.22 -5.05
C VAL A 13 -11.42 10.50 -4.73
N ILE A 14 -10.39 11.30 -4.47
CA ILE A 14 -9.10 10.83 -3.96
C ILE A 14 -8.98 11.24 -2.51
N ILE A 15 -8.76 10.26 -1.66
CA ILE A 15 -8.42 10.46 -0.25
C ILE A 15 -6.90 10.42 -0.15
N THR A 16 -6.32 11.41 0.54
CA THR A 16 -4.89 11.51 0.78
C THR A 16 -4.62 11.60 2.27
N VAL A 17 -3.70 10.76 2.77
CA VAL A 17 -3.23 10.78 4.16
C VAL A 17 -1.75 11.09 4.19
N THR A 18 -1.34 11.98 5.09
CA THR A 18 0.06 12.39 5.27
C THR A 18 0.72 11.71 6.46
N LEU A 19 2.06 11.74 6.48
CA LEU A 19 2.86 11.16 7.56
C LEU A 19 2.54 11.79 8.93
N GLN A 20 2.24 13.09 8.96
CA GLN A 20 1.85 13.82 10.17
C GLN A 20 0.38 13.60 10.58
N GLY A 21 -0.36 12.76 9.86
CA GLY A 21 -1.74 12.41 10.20
C GLY A 21 -2.78 13.45 9.75
N TYR A 22 -2.53 14.14 8.64
CA TYR A 22 -3.53 14.97 7.98
C TYR A 22 -4.23 14.17 6.89
N ILE A 23 -5.51 14.46 6.70
CA ILE A 23 -6.35 13.81 5.69
C ILE A 23 -7.19 14.84 4.94
N LYS A 24 -7.39 14.58 3.67
CA LYS A 24 -8.34 15.32 2.82
C LYS A 24 -8.89 14.42 1.73
N ARG A 25 -10.04 14.80 1.19
CA ARG A 25 -10.54 14.31 -0.10
C ARG A 25 -10.52 15.41 -1.14
N GLY A 26 -10.29 15.05 -2.38
CA GLY A 26 -10.43 15.95 -3.52
C GLY A 26 -11.15 15.25 -4.64
N ALA A 27 -11.92 16.00 -5.46
CA ALA A 27 -12.55 15.43 -6.64
C ALA A 27 -11.49 14.93 -7.63
N LEU A 28 -11.67 13.73 -8.15
CA LEU A 28 -10.75 13.13 -9.13
C LEU A 28 -10.63 14.00 -10.39
N SER A 29 -11.72 14.69 -10.78
CA SER A 29 -11.78 15.61 -11.90
C SER A 29 -10.83 16.83 -11.76
N ASN A 30 -10.50 17.22 -10.53
CA ASN A 30 -9.63 18.37 -10.24
C ASN A 30 -8.13 18.05 -10.30
N VAL A 31 -7.76 16.80 -10.47
CA VAL A 31 -6.37 16.38 -10.62
C VAL A 31 -5.90 16.67 -12.04
N LYS A 32 -5.37 17.89 -12.27
CA LYS A 32 -4.84 18.30 -13.57
C LYS A 32 -3.69 17.42 -14.00
N GLN A 33 -3.79 16.89 -15.23
CA GLN A 33 -2.71 16.20 -15.91
C GLN A 33 -1.51 17.14 -16.11
N GLN A 34 -0.34 16.74 -15.65
CA GLN A 34 0.90 17.33 -16.18
C GLN A 34 1.37 16.53 -17.38
N LYS A 35 1.57 17.20 -18.52
CA LYS A 35 2.19 16.62 -19.70
C LYS A 35 3.66 16.26 -19.40
N ARG A 36 4.19 15.18 -20.00
CA ARG A 36 5.61 14.81 -19.97
C ARG A 36 6.47 16.01 -20.33
N GLY A 37 7.52 16.26 -19.52
CA GLY A 37 8.53 17.30 -19.83
C GLY A 37 8.37 18.65 -19.12
N GLY A 38 7.34 18.86 -18.32
CA GLY A 38 7.23 20.04 -17.46
C GLY A 38 8.14 19.92 -16.23
N LYS A 39 8.96 20.95 -15.93
CA LYS A 39 9.56 21.13 -14.61
C LYS A 39 8.44 20.96 -13.59
N GLY A 40 8.51 19.91 -12.76
CA GLY A 40 7.47 19.59 -11.79
C GLY A 40 7.06 20.83 -11.00
N LYS A 41 5.87 21.35 -11.26
CA LYS A 41 5.23 22.26 -10.31
C LYS A 41 4.98 21.42 -9.08
N THR A 42 5.55 21.84 -7.97
CA THR A 42 5.31 21.34 -6.63
C THR A 42 3.80 21.19 -6.44
N GLY A 43 3.28 19.98 -6.71
CA GLY A 43 1.84 19.70 -6.70
C GLY A 43 1.25 19.62 -5.30
N ILE A 44 2.07 19.65 -4.29
CA ILE A 44 1.72 19.85 -2.89
C ILE A 44 2.86 20.69 -2.31
N LYS A 45 2.67 21.99 -2.22
CA LYS A 45 3.44 22.80 -1.29
C LYS A 45 2.97 22.42 0.10
N THR A 46 3.49 21.35 0.65
CA THR A 46 3.54 21.19 2.09
C THR A 46 4.59 22.20 2.57
N ARG A 47 4.15 23.35 3.03
CA ARG A 47 4.95 24.11 3.98
C ARG A 47 5.12 23.14 5.15
N ASP A 48 6.39 22.91 5.56
CA ASP A 48 6.77 22.07 6.68
C ASP A 48 6.60 20.54 6.47
N GLU A 49 7.68 19.90 5.99
CA GLU A 49 8.12 18.53 6.25
C GLU A 49 7.07 17.37 6.29
N ASP A 50 5.89 17.55 5.67
CA ASP A 50 4.83 16.55 5.69
C ASP A 50 4.70 15.84 4.32
N SER A 51 4.70 14.52 4.32
CA SER A 51 4.72 13.68 3.12
C SER A 51 3.45 12.86 3.00
N VAL A 52 2.92 12.71 1.79
CA VAL A 52 1.83 11.78 1.51
C VAL A 52 2.34 10.34 1.68
N VAL A 53 1.68 9.58 2.54
CA VAL A 53 2.02 8.18 2.82
C VAL A 53 0.98 7.21 2.27
N GLN A 54 -0.26 7.63 2.09
CA GLN A 54 -1.32 6.81 1.52
C GLN A 54 -2.26 7.63 0.64
N THR A 55 -2.71 7.02 -0.45
CA THR A 55 -3.76 7.52 -1.32
C THR A 55 -4.78 6.42 -1.57
N LEU A 56 -6.05 6.81 -1.72
CA LEU A 56 -7.14 5.90 -1.99
C LEU A 56 -8.14 6.58 -2.93
N SER A 57 -8.45 5.94 -4.06
CA SER A 57 -9.49 6.39 -4.99
C SER A 57 -10.76 5.60 -4.76
N VAL A 58 -11.85 6.30 -4.48
CA VAL A 58 -13.19 5.74 -4.18
C VAL A 58 -14.27 6.69 -4.65
N ASP A 59 -15.55 6.27 -4.61
CA ASP A 59 -16.66 7.22 -4.71
C ASP A 59 -17.04 7.79 -3.31
N THR A 60 -17.75 8.91 -3.31
CA THR A 60 -18.17 9.61 -2.08
C THR A 60 -18.99 8.74 -1.13
N HIS A 61 -19.77 7.78 -1.64
CA HIS A 61 -20.63 6.89 -0.83
C HIS A 61 -19.90 5.66 -0.29
N THR A 62 -18.67 5.40 -0.76
CA THR A 62 -17.90 4.25 -0.28
C THR A 62 -17.58 4.38 1.21
N SER A 63 -17.81 3.33 1.98
CA SER A 63 -17.26 3.22 3.33
C SER A 63 -15.77 2.95 3.28
N VAL A 64 -15.02 3.64 4.12
CA VAL A 64 -13.57 3.51 4.23
C VAL A 64 -13.22 3.02 5.61
N LEU A 65 -12.42 1.96 5.67
CA LEU A 65 -11.82 1.43 6.90
C LEU A 65 -10.48 2.10 7.14
N PHE A 66 -10.27 2.50 8.40
CA PHE A 66 -9.04 3.08 8.89
C PHE A 66 -8.47 2.19 9.99
N PHE A 67 -7.30 1.61 9.77
CA PHE A 67 -6.64 0.75 10.75
C PHE A 67 -5.53 1.52 11.45
N SER A 68 -5.61 1.59 12.78
CA SER A 68 -4.56 2.22 13.58
C SER A 68 -3.37 1.29 13.77
N THR A 69 -2.22 1.87 14.04
CA THR A 69 -0.99 1.15 14.39
C THR A 69 -1.16 0.28 15.63
N GLU A 70 -2.06 0.65 16.54
CA GLU A 70 -2.34 -0.06 17.81
C GLU A 70 -3.42 -1.13 17.70
N GLY A 71 -3.88 -1.44 16.49
CA GLY A 71 -4.79 -2.55 16.25
C GLY A 71 -6.28 -2.22 16.36
N LEU A 72 -6.67 -0.95 16.29
CA LEU A 72 -8.06 -0.52 16.19
C LEU A 72 -8.47 -0.32 14.72
N VAL A 73 -9.76 -0.41 14.46
CA VAL A 73 -10.37 -0.09 13.16
C VAL A 73 -11.53 0.88 13.36
N TYR A 74 -11.60 1.85 12.47
CA TYR A 74 -12.68 2.82 12.33
C TYR A 74 -13.30 2.72 10.95
N LYS A 75 -14.56 3.06 10.81
CA LYS A 75 -15.30 3.03 9.54
C LYS A 75 -16.06 4.34 9.36
N ILE A 76 -15.78 5.05 8.29
CA ILE A 76 -16.52 6.27 7.92
C ILE A 76 -16.79 6.30 6.42
N LYS A 77 -17.84 6.98 6.02
CA LYS A 77 -18.16 7.24 4.61
C LYS A 77 -17.16 8.25 4.02
N ALA A 78 -16.76 8.05 2.78
CA ALA A 78 -15.79 8.94 2.12
C ALA A 78 -16.25 10.40 2.07
N TRP A 79 -17.54 10.65 1.88
CA TRP A 79 -18.09 12.02 1.89
C TRP A 79 -17.94 12.75 3.22
N LYS A 80 -17.78 12.05 4.34
CA LYS A 80 -17.50 12.64 5.66
C LYS A 80 -16.07 13.14 5.83
N ILE A 81 -15.16 12.72 4.95
CA ILE A 81 -13.78 13.21 4.94
C ILE A 81 -13.78 14.63 4.39
N PRO A 82 -13.13 15.60 5.08
CA PRO A 82 -13.13 17.00 4.65
C PRO A 82 -12.56 17.17 3.24
N GLU A 83 -13.24 17.99 2.45
CA GLU A 83 -12.75 18.40 1.16
C GLU A 83 -11.56 19.35 1.30
N GLY A 84 -10.59 19.20 0.41
CA GLY A 84 -9.40 20.03 0.39
C GLY A 84 -8.88 20.25 -1.02
N SER A 85 -8.45 21.48 -1.32
CA SER A 85 -7.75 21.78 -2.56
C SER A 85 -6.42 21.03 -2.66
N ALA A 86 -5.84 20.98 -3.87
CA ALA A 86 -4.53 20.34 -4.09
C ALA A 86 -3.44 20.91 -3.16
N SER A 87 -3.48 22.22 -2.89
CA SER A 87 -2.49 22.93 -2.06
C SER A 87 -2.80 22.93 -0.56
N SER A 88 -3.98 22.46 -0.14
CA SER A 88 -4.35 22.45 1.28
C SER A 88 -3.66 21.32 2.02
N LYS A 89 -3.34 21.53 3.29
CA LYS A 89 -2.79 20.49 4.19
C LYS A 89 -3.83 19.41 4.53
N GLY A 90 -5.12 19.76 4.47
CA GLY A 90 -6.20 18.91 4.96
C GLY A 90 -6.52 19.15 6.44
N LYS A 91 -7.25 18.23 7.05
CA LYS A 91 -7.62 18.25 8.47
C LYS A 91 -6.91 17.14 9.22
N SER A 92 -6.62 17.37 10.49
CA SER A 92 -6.04 16.34 11.34
C SER A 92 -6.99 15.15 11.47
N LEU A 93 -6.46 13.94 11.39
CA LEU A 93 -7.20 12.70 11.62
C LEU A 93 -7.85 12.64 13.02
N PHE A 94 -7.26 13.30 14.01
CA PHE A 94 -7.85 13.43 15.36
C PHE A 94 -9.18 14.18 15.38
N ASN A 95 -9.45 15.03 14.38
CA ASN A 95 -10.72 15.74 14.26
C ASN A 95 -11.83 14.89 13.61
N ILE A 96 -11.47 13.77 13.01
CA ILE A 96 -12.36 12.93 12.19
C ILE A 96 -12.58 11.57 12.84
N LEU A 97 -11.52 11.03 13.45
CA LEU A 97 -11.52 9.74 14.13
C LEU A 97 -11.20 9.94 15.61
N PRO A 98 -11.81 9.17 16.52
CA PRO A 98 -11.56 9.25 17.96
C PRO A 98 -10.22 8.60 18.34
N LEU A 99 -9.14 9.09 17.73
CA LEU A 99 -7.77 8.61 17.96
C LEU A 99 -7.23 9.19 19.28
N LYS A 100 -6.44 8.39 20.00
CA LYS A 100 -5.63 8.87 21.11
C LYS A 100 -4.34 9.52 20.61
N SER A 101 -3.73 10.39 21.39
CA SER A 101 -2.55 11.20 21.01
C SER A 101 -1.35 10.41 20.48
N HIS A 102 -1.21 9.15 20.89
CA HIS A 102 -0.11 8.26 20.46
C HIS A 102 -0.49 7.35 19.29
N GLN A 103 -1.73 7.41 18.81
CA GLN A 103 -2.22 6.55 17.72
C GLN A 103 -2.01 7.22 16.36
N SER A 104 -1.65 6.42 15.37
CA SER A 104 -1.57 6.80 13.97
C SER A 104 -2.27 5.78 13.08
N ILE A 105 -2.57 6.16 11.85
CA ILE A 105 -3.19 5.25 10.88
C ILE A 105 -2.12 4.52 10.09
N SER A 106 -2.19 3.20 10.15
CA SER A 106 -1.31 2.29 9.41
C SER A 106 -1.80 2.05 7.98
N SER A 107 -3.10 1.86 7.81
CA SER A 107 -3.68 1.51 6.49
C SER A 107 -5.08 2.06 6.35
N ILE A 108 -5.42 2.47 5.13
CA ILE A 108 -6.79 2.79 4.72
C ILE A 108 -7.19 1.88 3.56
N MET A 109 -8.46 1.47 3.52
CA MET A 109 -8.98 0.68 2.41
C MET A 109 -10.49 0.89 2.24
N PRO A 110 -11.02 0.73 1.00
CA PRO A 110 -12.46 0.73 0.80
C PRO A 110 -13.06 -0.53 1.43
N PHE A 111 -14.28 -0.41 1.95
CA PHE A 111 -15.08 -1.54 2.37
C PHE A 111 -16.13 -1.85 1.30
N PRO A 112 -16.14 -3.04 0.69
CA PRO A 112 -17.05 -3.41 -0.39
C PRO A 112 -18.42 -3.79 0.19
N GLU A 113 -19.28 -2.79 0.50
CA GLU A 113 -20.60 -3.01 1.12
C GLU A 113 -21.56 -3.84 0.26
N ASN A 114 -21.39 -3.79 -1.08
CA ASN A 114 -22.28 -4.45 -2.04
C ASN A 114 -21.79 -5.83 -2.50
N GLU A 115 -20.68 -6.32 -1.97
CA GLU A 115 -20.20 -7.65 -2.32
C GLU A 115 -20.98 -8.74 -1.57
N THR A 116 -21.66 -9.59 -2.32
CA THR A 116 -22.38 -10.77 -1.81
C THR A 116 -21.44 -11.82 -1.20
N ASN A 117 -20.12 -11.62 -1.30
CA ASN A 117 -19.11 -12.64 -1.02
C ASN A 117 -18.08 -12.24 0.05
N LEU A 118 -18.46 -11.38 1.00
CA LEU A 118 -17.56 -10.94 2.09
C LEU A 118 -16.98 -12.09 2.89
N LYS A 119 -17.73 -13.18 3.06
CA LYS A 119 -17.28 -14.38 3.79
C LYS A 119 -16.13 -15.12 3.10
N ASN A 120 -16.04 -15.04 1.76
CA ASN A 120 -15.00 -15.68 0.96
C ASN A 120 -13.81 -14.75 0.69
N THR A 121 -13.92 -13.48 1.09
CA THR A 121 -12.85 -12.50 0.99
C THR A 121 -12.16 -12.37 2.34
N SER A 122 -10.85 -12.49 2.33
CA SER A 122 -10.03 -12.42 3.54
C SER A 122 -9.35 -11.05 3.66
N ILE A 123 -9.11 -10.67 4.91
CA ILE A 123 -8.29 -9.52 5.28
C ILE A 123 -7.06 -10.01 6.04
N ILE A 124 -5.89 -9.52 5.64
CA ILE A 124 -4.60 -9.91 6.21
C ILE A 124 -4.01 -8.72 6.95
N PHE A 125 -3.55 -8.99 8.16
CA PHE A 125 -2.82 -8.05 9.01
C PHE A 125 -1.37 -8.50 9.14
N ALA A 126 -0.44 -7.57 9.07
CA ALA A 126 0.97 -7.82 9.41
C ALA A 126 1.46 -6.82 10.44
N THR A 127 2.30 -7.26 11.37
CA THR A 127 2.84 -6.44 12.44
C THR A 127 4.34 -6.23 12.30
N SER A 128 4.86 -5.17 12.93
CA SER A 128 6.28 -4.83 12.91
C SER A 128 7.17 -5.95 13.43
N LYS A 129 6.69 -6.73 14.40
CA LYS A 129 7.41 -7.89 14.97
C LYS A 129 7.22 -9.21 14.22
N GLY A 130 6.70 -9.16 12.98
CA GLY A 130 6.65 -10.32 12.09
C GLY A 130 5.47 -11.26 12.32
N LYS A 131 4.43 -10.83 13.03
CA LYS A 131 3.18 -11.58 13.14
C LYS A 131 2.28 -11.30 11.96
N ILE A 132 1.46 -12.31 11.63
CA ILE A 132 0.45 -12.22 10.58
C ILE A 132 -0.87 -12.83 11.07
N ARG A 133 -1.96 -12.31 10.56
CA ARG A 133 -3.29 -12.78 10.89
C ARG A 133 -4.22 -12.65 9.69
N LYS A 134 -5.08 -13.65 9.51
CA LYS A 134 -6.11 -13.70 8.46
C LYS A 134 -7.49 -13.78 9.10
N ASN A 135 -8.38 -12.87 8.71
CA ASN A 135 -9.79 -12.88 9.09
C ASN A 135 -10.67 -12.90 7.85
N SER A 136 -11.94 -13.26 8.04
CA SER A 136 -12.97 -12.94 7.06
C SER A 136 -13.22 -11.44 7.02
N LEU A 137 -13.42 -10.87 5.83
CA LEU A 137 -13.77 -9.45 5.70
C LEU A 137 -15.16 -9.15 6.33
N ASP A 138 -16.02 -10.15 6.41
CA ASP A 138 -17.33 -10.07 7.07
C ASP A 138 -17.25 -9.67 8.55
N ASP A 139 -16.15 -9.96 9.25
CA ASP A 139 -15.88 -9.53 10.62
C ASP A 139 -15.87 -7.99 10.78
N PHE A 140 -15.78 -7.24 9.68
CA PHE A 140 -15.62 -5.78 9.65
C PHE A 140 -16.84 -5.04 9.08
N THR A 141 -17.97 -5.72 8.88
CA THR A 141 -19.24 -5.12 8.43
C THR A 141 -19.76 -4.09 9.41
N SER A 142 -19.79 -4.42 10.70
CA SER A 142 -20.30 -3.57 11.79
C SER A 142 -19.16 -3.01 12.62
N ILE A 143 -18.79 -1.76 12.36
CA ILE A 143 -17.79 -1.01 13.14
C ILE A 143 -18.46 0.19 13.78
N ASN A 144 -18.37 0.29 15.12
CA ASN A 144 -18.93 1.41 15.87
C ASN A 144 -18.14 2.70 15.60
N VAL A 145 -18.76 3.86 15.80
CA VAL A 145 -18.11 5.17 15.63
C VAL A 145 -16.86 5.30 16.52
N SER A 146 -16.91 4.74 17.74
CA SER A 146 -15.77 4.70 18.68
C SER A 146 -14.63 3.77 18.26
N GLY A 147 -14.80 3.05 17.15
CA GLY A 147 -13.86 2.04 16.69
C GLY A 147 -14.06 0.67 17.36
N LYS A 148 -13.38 -0.32 16.81
CA LYS A 148 -13.32 -1.69 17.34
C LYS A 148 -11.91 -2.23 17.29
N ILE A 149 -11.61 -3.23 18.12
CA ILE A 149 -10.37 -3.99 18.02
C ILE A 149 -10.38 -4.75 16.69
N ALA A 150 -9.39 -4.49 15.85
CA ALA A 150 -9.15 -5.25 14.62
C ALA A 150 -8.21 -6.42 14.89
N MET A 151 -7.16 -6.20 15.69
CA MET A 151 -6.18 -7.19 16.08
C MET A 151 -5.58 -6.82 17.44
N LYS A 152 -5.46 -7.81 18.35
CA LYS A 152 -4.73 -7.61 19.61
C LYS A 152 -3.23 -7.69 19.31
N LEU A 153 -2.47 -6.76 19.88
CA LEU A 153 -1.01 -6.68 19.72
C LEU A 153 -0.27 -7.04 21.01
N ASP A 154 0.99 -7.43 20.89
CA ASP A 154 1.91 -7.45 22.02
C ASP A 154 2.37 -6.02 22.34
N SER A 155 2.97 -5.83 23.53
CA SER A 155 3.64 -4.57 23.86
C SER A 155 4.70 -4.25 22.80
N ASP A 156 4.79 -2.99 22.41
CA ASP A 156 5.73 -2.45 21.41
C ASP A 156 5.62 -3.06 20.00
N ASP A 157 4.53 -3.79 19.71
CA ASP A 157 4.22 -4.23 18.35
C ASP A 157 3.20 -3.28 17.71
N LYS A 158 3.26 -3.11 16.39
CA LYS A 158 2.38 -2.22 15.62
C LYS A 158 1.90 -2.89 14.35
N ILE A 159 0.67 -2.62 13.94
CA ILE A 159 0.22 -2.97 12.61
C ILE A 159 0.99 -2.12 11.61
N ILE A 160 1.62 -2.77 10.62
CA ILE A 160 2.36 -2.09 9.54
C ILE A 160 1.62 -2.17 8.21
N GLY A 161 0.68 -3.05 8.07
CA GLY A 161 -0.09 -3.21 6.84
C GLY A 161 -1.32 -4.06 7.02
N VAL A 162 -2.36 -3.68 6.27
CA VAL A 162 -3.62 -4.42 6.17
C VAL A 162 -3.99 -4.49 4.69
N LYS A 163 -4.29 -5.69 4.19
CA LYS A 163 -4.63 -5.92 2.78
C LYS A 163 -5.77 -6.93 2.64
N ILE A 164 -6.60 -6.73 1.64
CA ILE A 164 -7.55 -7.75 1.17
C ILE A 164 -6.78 -8.82 0.41
N CYS A 165 -7.14 -10.07 0.60
CA CYS A 165 -6.48 -11.21 -0.01
C CYS A 165 -7.46 -12.34 -0.30
N ARG A 166 -7.30 -12.97 -1.47
CA ARG A 166 -7.98 -14.21 -1.83
C ARG A 166 -7.09 -15.41 -1.58
N ASP A 167 -7.69 -16.61 -1.56
CA ASP A 167 -6.94 -17.85 -1.32
C ASP A 167 -6.01 -18.24 -2.48
N ASP A 168 -6.27 -17.74 -3.69
CA ASP A 168 -5.43 -17.92 -4.88
C ASP A 168 -4.27 -16.92 -4.99
N GLN A 169 -3.98 -16.20 -3.92
CA GLN A 169 -2.90 -15.20 -3.86
C GLN A 169 -1.82 -15.60 -2.85
N ASP A 170 -0.65 -15.02 -3.03
CA ASP A 170 0.49 -15.16 -2.13
C ASP A 170 0.72 -13.87 -1.34
N ILE A 171 1.29 -14.05 -0.17
CA ILE A 171 1.69 -12.98 0.73
C ILE A 171 3.21 -12.85 0.67
N ILE A 172 3.69 -11.61 0.54
CA ILE A 172 5.10 -11.26 0.72
C ILE A 172 5.23 -10.31 1.91
N LEU A 173 6.07 -10.68 2.87
CA LEU A 173 6.54 -9.81 3.94
C LEU A 173 7.96 -9.37 3.62
N SER A 174 8.23 -8.07 3.63
CA SER A 174 9.57 -7.51 3.45
C SER A 174 10.03 -6.82 4.72
N THR A 175 11.30 -6.96 5.08
CA THR A 175 11.86 -6.42 6.31
C THR A 175 12.73 -5.19 6.07
N ARG A 176 12.93 -4.40 7.11
CA ARG A 176 13.79 -3.22 7.10
C ARG A 176 15.23 -3.55 6.72
N LEU A 177 15.74 -4.70 7.17
CA LEU A 177 17.11 -5.16 6.87
C LEU A 177 17.22 -5.96 5.56
N GLY A 178 16.20 -5.87 4.67
CA GLY A 178 16.26 -6.37 3.30
C GLY A 178 15.95 -7.86 3.14
N LYS A 179 15.41 -8.53 4.15
CA LYS A 179 14.88 -9.89 4.02
C LYS A 179 13.44 -9.86 3.50
N CYS A 180 13.00 -10.96 2.92
CA CYS A 180 11.61 -11.17 2.55
C CYS A 180 11.24 -12.65 2.63
N ILE A 181 9.95 -12.91 2.80
CA ILE A 181 9.36 -14.25 2.76
C ILE A 181 8.09 -14.23 1.94
N ARG A 182 7.91 -15.23 1.08
CA ARG A 182 6.69 -15.43 0.28
C ARG A 182 6.05 -16.76 0.65
N PHE A 183 4.75 -16.74 0.88
CA PHE A 183 3.95 -17.94 1.18
C PHE A 183 2.51 -17.80 0.73
N GLU A 184 1.84 -18.94 0.52
CA GLU A 184 0.47 -19.00 0.03
C GLU A 184 -0.53 -18.53 1.09
N SER A 185 -1.47 -17.65 0.71
CA SER A 185 -2.53 -17.15 1.58
C SER A 185 -3.43 -18.29 2.12
N LYS A 186 -3.73 -19.28 1.28
CA LYS A 186 -4.59 -20.42 1.66
C LYS A 186 -4.03 -21.26 2.82
N LYS A 187 -2.70 -21.22 3.05
CA LYS A 187 -2.06 -21.93 4.19
C LYS A 187 -2.24 -21.22 5.53
N LEU A 188 -2.78 -19.98 5.52
CA LEU A 188 -3.14 -19.29 6.75
C LEU A 188 -4.55 -19.71 7.17
N ARG A 189 -4.68 -20.12 8.42
CA ARG A 189 -6.02 -20.33 9.01
C ARG A 189 -6.75 -18.99 9.13
N ILE A 190 -8.05 -19.00 8.93
CA ILE A 190 -8.92 -17.88 9.24
C ILE A 190 -9.17 -17.88 10.74
N PHE A 191 -8.88 -16.75 11.39
CA PHE A 191 -9.18 -16.57 12.80
C PHE A 191 -10.66 -16.18 12.97
N LYS A 192 -11.31 -16.82 13.93
CA LYS A 192 -12.64 -16.41 14.37
C LYS A 192 -12.49 -15.22 15.34
N GLY A 193 -13.20 -14.15 15.05
CA GLY A 193 -13.14 -12.92 15.85
C GLY A 193 -11.84 -12.13 15.70
N ARG A 194 -11.71 -11.04 16.43
CA ARG A 194 -10.69 -10.00 16.21
C ARG A 194 -9.71 -9.83 17.38
N SER A 195 -9.88 -10.53 18.47
CA SER A 195 -9.17 -10.29 19.75
C SER A 195 -7.87 -11.09 19.92
N SER A 196 -7.39 -11.83 18.93
CA SER A 196 -6.14 -12.59 19.04
C SER A 196 -4.95 -11.88 18.40
N LYS A 197 -3.73 -12.29 18.77
CA LYS A 197 -2.47 -11.66 18.35
C LYS A 197 -1.91 -12.16 17.01
N GLY A 198 -2.54 -13.11 16.35
CA GLY A 198 -2.01 -13.73 15.13
C GLY A 198 -0.90 -14.77 15.39
N ILE A 199 -0.19 -15.12 14.32
CA ILE A 199 0.84 -16.17 14.29
C ILE A 199 2.12 -15.62 13.63
N ARG A 200 3.23 -16.32 13.78
CA ARG A 200 4.49 -15.93 13.15
C ARG A 200 4.39 -16.00 11.63
N GLY A 201 4.62 -14.87 10.95
CA GLY A 201 4.73 -14.78 9.50
C GLY A 201 6.17 -14.99 9.02
N ILE A 202 7.12 -14.37 9.71
CA ILE A 202 8.57 -14.47 9.46
C ILE A 202 9.33 -14.50 10.79
N ALA A 203 10.46 -15.18 10.82
CA ALA A 203 11.42 -15.12 11.94
C ALA A 203 12.39 -13.96 11.67
N LEU A 204 12.23 -12.88 12.41
CA LEU A 204 13.09 -11.71 12.34
C LEU A 204 14.42 -11.94 13.07
N LYS A 205 15.47 -11.28 12.59
CA LYS A 205 16.71 -11.08 13.34
C LYS A 205 16.53 -9.96 14.37
N ASP A 206 17.44 -9.89 15.33
CA ASP A 206 17.51 -8.77 16.26
C ASP A 206 17.62 -7.44 15.50
N ASN A 207 16.90 -6.43 15.97
CA ASN A 207 16.83 -5.09 15.37
C ASN A 207 16.22 -5.03 13.95
N ASP A 208 15.60 -6.11 13.45
CA ASP A 208 14.84 -6.10 12.21
C ASP A 208 13.35 -5.93 12.48
N SER A 209 12.64 -5.41 11.53
CA SER A 209 11.19 -5.22 11.57
C SER A 209 10.57 -5.40 10.20
N ILE A 210 9.28 -5.76 10.16
CA ILE A 210 8.53 -5.74 8.91
C ILE A 210 8.33 -4.29 8.45
N MET A 211 8.58 -4.05 7.17
CA MET A 211 8.34 -2.77 6.51
C MET A 211 7.14 -2.81 5.57
N SER A 212 6.80 -3.96 5.02
CA SER A 212 5.67 -4.06 4.10
C SER A 212 4.99 -5.42 4.11
N LEU A 213 3.69 -5.38 3.85
CA LEU A 213 2.82 -6.48 3.50
C LEU A 213 2.37 -6.30 2.05
N SER A 214 2.68 -7.25 1.20
CA SER A 214 2.27 -7.26 -0.21
C SER A 214 1.48 -8.51 -0.55
N ILE A 215 0.50 -8.35 -1.43
CA ILE A 215 -0.30 -9.45 -1.97
C ILE A 215 -0.01 -9.55 -3.46
N ILE A 216 0.28 -10.75 -3.94
CA ILE A 216 0.52 -11.02 -5.36
C ILE A 216 -0.26 -12.24 -5.81
N ASP A 217 -0.63 -12.26 -7.08
CA ASP A 217 -1.32 -13.41 -7.66
C ASP A 217 -0.37 -14.59 -7.79
N GLN A 218 -0.89 -15.80 -7.59
CA GLN A 218 -0.11 -17.03 -7.77
C GLN A 218 0.18 -17.24 -9.25
N ASP A 219 1.39 -17.71 -9.53
CA ASP A 219 1.75 -18.13 -10.87
C ASP A 219 1.20 -19.54 -11.13
N GLN A 220 0.19 -19.61 -11.96
CA GLN A 220 -0.43 -20.89 -12.32
C GLN A 220 0.34 -21.63 -13.43
N SER A 221 1.27 -20.96 -14.11
CA SER A 221 2.00 -21.53 -15.25
C SER A 221 3.03 -22.60 -14.86
N LYS A 222 3.48 -22.62 -13.60
CA LYS A 222 4.46 -23.61 -13.12
C LYS A 222 3.88 -25.03 -12.89
N LYS A 223 2.58 -25.22 -13.08
CA LYS A 223 1.95 -26.51 -12.81
C LYS A 223 2.12 -27.58 -13.90
N ASN A 224 2.45 -27.21 -15.14
CA ASN A 224 2.48 -28.14 -16.27
C ASN A 224 3.67 -27.90 -17.21
N GLY A 225 4.75 -28.61 -17.04
CA GLY A 225 5.73 -28.99 -18.09
C GLY A 225 6.28 -27.86 -18.99
N LYS A 226 6.49 -28.15 -20.25
CA LYS A 226 7.05 -27.22 -21.26
C LYS A 226 6.06 -26.08 -21.55
N ILE A 227 6.50 -24.86 -21.27
CA ILE A 227 5.74 -23.61 -21.51
C ILE A 227 5.82 -23.27 -23.00
N SER A 228 4.66 -23.11 -23.67
CA SER A 228 4.57 -22.65 -25.06
C SER A 228 5.05 -21.21 -25.25
N LYS A 229 5.25 -20.77 -26.51
CA LYS A 229 5.63 -19.37 -26.80
C LYS A 229 4.53 -18.38 -26.35
N ASP A 230 3.27 -18.74 -26.55
CA ASP A 230 2.12 -17.87 -26.21
C ASP A 230 1.94 -17.77 -24.69
N GLU A 231 2.10 -18.87 -23.95
CA GLU A 231 2.11 -18.88 -22.49
C GLU A 231 3.26 -18.01 -21.93
N LYS A 232 4.44 -17.99 -22.58
CA LYS A 232 5.54 -17.09 -22.15
C LYS A 232 5.18 -15.61 -22.30
N ILE A 233 4.45 -15.27 -23.36
CA ILE A 233 3.96 -13.89 -23.58
C ILE A 233 2.95 -13.50 -22.52
N GLU A 234 2.00 -14.40 -22.20
CA GLU A 234 1.02 -14.16 -21.14
C GLU A 234 1.66 -14.04 -19.75
N ILE A 235 2.63 -14.89 -19.43
CA ILE A 235 3.40 -14.83 -18.18
C ILE A 235 4.10 -13.49 -18.05
N LYS A 236 4.74 -13.03 -19.15
CA LYS A 236 5.43 -11.75 -19.17
C LYS A 236 4.47 -10.57 -19.05
N ALA A 237 3.29 -10.66 -19.63
CA ALA A 237 2.25 -9.63 -19.51
C ALA A 237 1.68 -9.51 -18.09
N LYS A 238 1.69 -10.59 -17.32
CA LYS A 238 1.25 -10.65 -15.91
C LYS A 238 2.39 -10.44 -14.91
N GLU A 239 3.61 -10.25 -15.38
CA GLU A 239 4.78 -10.08 -14.51
C GLU A 239 4.65 -8.80 -13.69
N LYS A 240 4.71 -8.96 -12.39
CA LYS A 240 4.85 -7.88 -11.41
C LYS A 240 6.28 -7.83 -10.92
N TYR A 241 6.71 -6.66 -10.57
CA TYR A 241 8.01 -6.46 -9.93
C TYR A 241 7.82 -6.08 -8.48
N ILE A 242 8.65 -6.60 -7.60
CA ILE A 242 8.74 -6.10 -6.23
C ILE A 242 9.75 -4.96 -6.26
N LEU A 243 9.25 -3.76 -6.12
CA LEU A 243 10.06 -2.56 -5.97
C LEU A 243 10.59 -2.52 -4.55
N ALA A 244 11.86 -2.21 -4.38
CA ALA A 244 12.48 -1.91 -3.09
C ALA A 244 13.21 -0.59 -3.20
N ILE A 245 12.91 0.33 -2.28
CA ILE A 245 13.56 1.64 -2.17
C ILE A 245 14.14 1.76 -0.78
N THR A 246 15.38 2.27 -0.68
CA THR A 246 16.11 2.39 0.58
C THR A 246 16.22 3.84 1.05
N GLU A 247 16.52 4.01 2.33
CA GLU A 247 16.62 5.31 3.01
C GLU A 247 17.59 6.27 2.31
N ASN A 248 18.66 5.76 1.68
CA ASN A 248 19.66 6.58 1.00
C ASN A 248 19.36 6.83 -0.49
N GLY A 249 18.11 6.55 -0.94
CA GLY A 249 17.67 6.85 -2.30
C GLY A 249 18.13 5.86 -3.37
N TYR A 250 18.53 4.65 -2.97
CA TYR A 250 18.79 3.55 -3.88
C TYR A 250 17.56 2.67 -4.00
N GLY A 251 17.48 1.90 -5.07
CA GLY A 251 16.41 0.95 -5.26
C GLY A 251 16.57 0.13 -6.52
N LYS A 252 15.66 -0.80 -6.66
CA LYS A 252 15.56 -1.73 -7.78
C LYS A 252 14.16 -2.28 -7.88
N ARG A 253 13.85 -2.85 -9.02
CA ARG A 253 12.68 -3.72 -9.19
C ARG A 253 13.16 -5.14 -9.52
N THR A 254 12.61 -6.12 -8.83
CA THR A 254 12.96 -7.54 -9.01
C THR A 254 11.71 -8.30 -9.41
N SER A 255 11.79 -9.16 -10.41
CA SER A 255 10.67 -9.99 -10.83
C SER A 255 10.08 -10.75 -9.63
N HIS A 256 8.76 -10.75 -9.50
CA HIS A 256 8.11 -11.49 -8.43
C HIS A 256 8.32 -13.01 -8.55
N TYR A 257 8.68 -13.49 -9.74
CA TYR A 257 9.03 -14.90 -9.97
C TYR A 257 10.34 -15.31 -9.29
N ASP A 258 11.24 -14.36 -8.99
CA ASP A 258 12.50 -14.62 -8.29
C ASP A 258 12.30 -14.92 -6.80
N TYR A 259 11.11 -14.67 -6.26
CA TYR A 259 10.76 -14.91 -4.86
C TYR A 259 10.08 -16.27 -4.73
N ARG A 260 10.85 -17.28 -4.32
CA ARG A 260 10.33 -18.63 -4.12
C ARG A 260 9.24 -18.66 -3.04
N VAL A 261 8.20 -19.46 -3.27
CA VAL A 261 7.16 -19.74 -2.30
C VAL A 261 7.72 -20.71 -1.25
N THR A 262 7.55 -20.37 0.02
CA THR A 262 8.02 -21.18 1.17
C THR A 262 6.88 -21.36 2.18
N ASN A 263 7.16 -22.04 3.28
CA ASN A 263 6.28 -21.99 4.43
C ASN A 263 6.49 -20.69 5.23
N ARG A 264 5.43 -20.17 5.86
CA ARG A 264 5.52 -19.03 6.77
C ARG A 264 6.40 -19.34 7.99
N GLY A 265 6.86 -18.29 8.66
CA GLY A 265 7.57 -18.40 9.94
C GLY A 265 9.05 -18.73 9.82
N GLY A 266 9.57 -18.93 8.59
CA GLY A 266 11.00 -19.09 8.33
C GLY A 266 11.78 -17.78 8.37
N LYS A 267 13.14 -17.87 8.22
CA LYS A 267 14.05 -16.72 8.23
C LYS A 267 13.96 -15.85 6.96
N GLY A 268 13.19 -16.28 5.94
CA GLY A 268 13.11 -15.61 4.66
C GLY A 268 14.40 -15.71 3.82
N ILE A 269 14.39 -14.97 2.73
CA ILE A 269 15.50 -14.88 1.76
C ILE A 269 15.91 -13.41 1.61
N ILE A 270 17.07 -13.16 0.99
CA ILE A 270 17.48 -11.79 0.65
C ILE A 270 16.56 -11.25 -0.44
N GLY A 271 15.94 -10.10 -0.21
CA GLY A 271 15.21 -9.32 -1.21
C GLY A 271 16.08 -8.20 -1.79
N ILE A 272 16.84 -7.53 -0.94
CA ILE A 272 17.84 -6.53 -1.29
C ILE A 272 19.00 -6.60 -0.30
N ILE A 273 20.22 -6.35 -0.76
CA ILE A 273 21.39 -6.28 0.12
C ILE A 273 21.50 -4.86 0.68
N ASN A 274 21.40 -4.73 1.99
CA ASN A 274 21.64 -3.45 2.69
C ASN A 274 23.10 -3.26 3.00
N SER A 275 23.56 -2.02 2.97
CA SER A 275 24.91 -1.58 3.33
C SER A 275 24.88 -0.12 3.78
N SER A 276 25.97 0.41 4.27
CA SER A 276 26.12 1.84 4.58
C SER A 276 25.83 2.74 3.38
N ARG A 277 26.07 2.25 2.17
CA ARG A 277 25.83 2.98 0.92
C ARG A 277 24.34 3.23 0.67
N ASN A 278 23.50 2.20 0.76
CA ASN A 278 22.09 2.31 0.39
C ASN A 278 21.16 2.44 1.60
N GLY A 279 21.60 2.09 2.81
CA GLY A 279 20.78 2.17 4.02
C GLY A 279 19.75 1.05 4.12
N ASN A 280 18.82 1.20 5.04
CA ASN A 280 17.73 0.25 5.26
C ASN A 280 16.62 0.42 4.22
N VAL A 281 15.77 -0.59 4.09
CA VAL A 281 14.57 -0.50 3.24
C VAL A 281 13.60 0.50 3.83
N ALA A 282 13.22 1.50 3.02
CA ALA A 282 12.21 2.49 3.36
C ALA A 282 10.81 2.12 2.83
N SER A 283 10.74 1.47 1.66
CA SER A 283 9.48 1.00 1.07
C SER A 283 9.72 -0.22 0.18
N SER A 284 8.74 -1.14 0.16
CA SER A 284 8.73 -2.27 -0.75
C SER A 284 7.28 -2.64 -1.09
N PHE A 285 6.96 -2.75 -2.37
CA PHE A 285 5.60 -3.08 -2.84
C PHE A 285 5.60 -3.55 -4.29
N PRO A 286 4.55 -4.29 -4.72
CA PRO A 286 4.42 -4.76 -6.09
C PRO A 286 4.08 -3.61 -7.04
N VAL A 287 4.72 -3.64 -8.22
CA VAL A 287 4.49 -2.69 -9.30
C VAL A 287 4.48 -3.39 -10.65
N PHE A 288 3.79 -2.78 -11.63
CA PHE A 288 3.94 -3.09 -13.04
C PHE A 288 4.93 -2.12 -13.69
N GLU A 289 5.45 -2.49 -14.86
CA GLU A 289 6.39 -1.64 -15.60
C GLU A 289 5.82 -0.26 -15.97
N GLY A 290 4.51 -0.19 -16.25
CA GLY A 290 3.81 1.03 -16.61
C GLY A 290 3.43 1.94 -15.44
N ASP A 291 3.64 1.51 -14.20
CA ASP A 291 3.27 2.28 -13.02
C ASP A 291 4.16 3.51 -12.81
N GLU A 292 3.63 4.45 -12.06
CA GLU A 292 4.35 5.61 -11.54
C GLU A 292 4.32 5.60 -10.01
N ILE A 293 5.35 6.16 -9.40
CA ILE A 293 5.49 6.23 -7.95
C ILE A 293 5.80 7.65 -7.49
N LEU A 294 5.41 7.95 -6.25
CA LEU A 294 5.86 9.12 -5.50
C LEU A 294 6.84 8.67 -4.42
N ILE A 295 7.99 9.30 -4.36
CA ILE A 295 9.00 9.09 -3.33
C ILE A 295 9.06 10.34 -2.49
N SER A 296 8.93 10.20 -1.17
CA SER A 296 8.94 11.31 -0.22
C SER A 296 10.14 11.23 0.71
N THR A 297 10.72 12.39 1.04
CA THR A 297 11.87 12.50 1.93
C THR A 297 11.53 13.19 3.24
N ASN A 298 12.38 13.00 4.26
CA ASN A 298 12.24 13.66 5.58
C ASN A 298 12.39 15.19 5.52
N LYS A 299 12.85 15.75 4.38
CA LYS A 299 12.89 17.21 4.11
C LYS A 299 11.70 17.70 3.29
N GLY A 300 10.61 16.93 3.22
CA GLY A 300 9.38 17.31 2.52
C GLY A 300 9.49 17.32 0.98
N ARG A 301 10.60 16.84 0.41
CA ARG A 301 10.74 16.74 -1.03
C ARG A 301 9.95 15.53 -1.54
N VAL A 302 9.11 15.73 -2.56
CA VAL A 302 8.34 14.69 -3.23
C VAL A 302 8.78 14.60 -4.68
N ILE A 303 9.11 13.38 -5.12
CA ILE A 303 9.61 13.11 -6.46
C ILE A 303 8.70 12.07 -7.10
N ARG A 304 8.22 12.38 -8.30
CA ARG A 304 7.47 11.44 -9.15
C ARG A 304 8.43 10.81 -10.15
N THR A 305 8.41 9.49 -10.26
CA THR A 305 9.20 8.76 -11.24
C THR A 305 8.42 7.58 -11.83
N SER A 306 8.74 7.21 -13.06
CA SER A 306 8.20 6.03 -13.71
C SER A 306 8.94 4.79 -13.21
N VAL A 307 8.21 3.73 -12.91
CA VAL A 307 8.79 2.42 -12.57
C VAL A 307 9.70 1.90 -13.68
N LYS A 308 9.38 2.20 -14.94
CA LYS A 308 10.18 1.82 -16.10
C LYS A 308 11.64 2.32 -16.05
N GLU A 309 11.87 3.47 -15.42
CA GLU A 309 13.21 4.06 -15.27
C GLU A 309 14.04 3.37 -14.19
N ILE A 310 13.41 2.57 -13.32
CA ILE A 310 14.11 1.86 -12.26
C ILE A 310 14.62 0.53 -12.79
N ARG A 311 15.91 0.28 -12.58
CA ARG A 311 16.58 -0.93 -13.11
C ARG A 311 15.95 -2.21 -12.58
N VAL A 312 15.72 -3.17 -13.47
CA VAL A 312 15.45 -4.56 -13.11
C VAL A 312 16.75 -5.21 -12.66
N ALA A 313 16.76 -5.79 -11.48
CA ALA A 313 17.92 -6.46 -10.91
C ALA A 313 17.51 -7.64 -10.04
N GLY A 314 18.37 -8.64 -9.93
CA GLY A 314 18.15 -9.80 -9.07
C GLY A 314 18.11 -9.43 -7.57
N ARG A 315 17.60 -10.35 -6.75
CA ARG A 315 17.44 -10.16 -5.30
C ARG A 315 18.73 -9.82 -4.58
N ASN A 316 19.83 -10.50 -4.90
CA ASN A 316 21.14 -10.35 -4.24
C ASN A 316 21.93 -9.14 -4.78
N THR A 317 21.29 -7.97 -4.83
CA THR A 317 21.92 -6.72 -5.24
C THR A 317 21.53 -5.58 -4.31
N GLN A 318 22.31 -4.50 -4.33
CA GLN A 318 22.05 -3.28 -3.53
C GLN A 318 21.12 -2.29 -4.24
N GLY A 319 20.77 -2.54 -5.49
CA GLY A 319 20.06 -1.58 -6.33
C GLY A 319 20.97 -0.48 -6.88
N VAL A 320 20.35 0.46 -7.57
CA VAL A 320 20.98 1.65 -8.16
C VAL A 320 20.42 2.91 -7.53
N ARG A 321 21.13 4.02 -7.66
CA ARG A 321 20.62 5.32 -7.19
C ARG A 321 19.43 5.74 -8.05
N ILE A 322 18.26 5.90 -7.39
CA ILE A 322 17.02 6.41 -8.00
C ILE A 322 16.95 7.92 -7.85
N ILE A 323 17.31 8.43 -6.67
CA ILE A 323 17.33 9.86 -6.38
C ILE A 323 18.64 10.26 -5.71
N LYS A 324 19.07 11.49 -6.01
CA LYS A 324 20.20 12.13 -5.34
C LYS A 324 19.67 12.89 -4.11
N LEU A 325 20.08 12.46 -2.94
CA LEU A 325 19.78 13.09 -1.67
C LEU A 325 20.90 14.05 -1.27
N THR A 326 20.60 15.06 -0.45
CA THR A 326 21.55 16.08 -0.02
C THR A 326 21.70 16.08 1.51
N GLY A 327 22.94 16.03 1.98
CA GLY A 327 23.24 16.02 3.42
C GLY A 327 22.59 14.82 4.12
N GLU A 328 21.84 15.09 5.19
CA GLU A 328 21.15 14.09 6.00
C GLU A 328 19.74 13.73 5.49
N GLU A 329 19.42 14.11 4.27
CA GLU A 329 18.13 13.78 3.67
C GLU A 329 17.99 12.27 3.49
N LYS A 330 16.82 11.73 3.87
CA LYS A 330 16.47 10.31 3.77
C LYS A 330 15.11 10.13 3.09
N VAL A 331 14.97 9.06 2.34
CA VAL A 331 13.65 8.60 1.89
C VAL A 331 12.90 8.07 3.11
N VAL A 332 11.67 8.55 3.31
CA VAL A 332 10.79 8.10 4.39
C VAL A 332 9.64 7.24 3.90
N SER A 333 9.18 7.44 2.66
CA SER A 333 8.15 6.63 2.05
C SER A 333 8.22 6.65 0.54
N ALA A 334 7.66 5.61 -0.08
CA ALA A 334 7.28 5.60 -1.47
C ALA A 334 5.92 4.94 -1.62
N ILE A 335 5.11 5.47 -2.52
CA ILE A 335 3.77 4.94 -2.82
C ILE A 335 3.57 4.81 -4.33
N LYS A 336 2.78 3.83 -4.73
CA LYS A 336 2.30 3.72 -6.10
C LYS A 336 1.20 4.76 -6.34
N ILE A 337 1.25 5.43 -7.49
CA ILE A 337 0.14 6.27 -7.93
C ILE A 337 -0.94 5.34 -8.48
N ASP A 338 -2.15 5.45 -7.95
CA ASP A 338 -3.25 4.52 -8.25
C ASP A 338 -3.66 4.59 -9.73
N ASP A 339 -3.83 3.42 -10.37
CA ASP A 339 -4.16 3.29 -11.80
C ASP A 339 -5.52 3.89 -12.16
N ASN A 340 -6.42 4.05 -11.20
CA ASN A 340 -7.69 4.74 -11.42
C ASN A 340 -7.50 6.22 -11.81
N LEU A 341 -6.37 6.83 -11.43
CA LEU A 341 -5.91 8.12 -11.95
C LEU A 341 -5.46 8.05 -13.41
N LEU A 342 -5.04 6.89 -13.89
CA LEU A 342 -4.55 6.65 -15.27
C LEU A 342 -5.65 6.08 -16.19
N TRP A 343 -6.63 5.37 -15.64
CA TRP A 343 -7.73 4.77 -16.43
C TRP A 343 -8.65 5.84 -17.04
N TRP A 344 -8.81 6.96 -16.36
CA TRP A 344 -9.51 8.14 -16.87
C TRP A 344 -8.84 8.72 -18.14
N LYS A 345 -7.51 8.58 -18.24
CA LYS A 345 -6.76 8.96 -19.47
C LYS A 345 -7.15 8.10 -20.68
N LYS A 346 -7.48 6.84 -20.50
CA LYS A 346 -7.84 5.94 -21.61
C LYS A 346 -9.24 6.19 -22.13
N GLN A 347 -10.20 6.52 -21.28
CA GLN A 347 -11.58 6.77 -21.71
C GLN A 347 -11.76 8.10 -22.47
N GLN A 348 -11.03 9.15 -22.13
CA GLN A 348 -11.08 10.40 -22.89
C GLN A 348 -10.46 10.26 -24.29
N PHE A 349 -9.48 9.38 -24.48
CA PHE A 349 -8.91 9.13 -25.83
C PHE A 349 -9.84 8.33 -26.74
N ILE A 350 -10.74 7.54 -26.20
CA ILE A 350 -11.72 6.76 -26.99
C ILE A 350 -12.89 7.64 -27.41
N GLN A 351 -13.29 8.64 -26.64
CA GLN A 351 -14.38 9.56 -26.99
C GLN A 351 -13.99 10.64 -27.99
N VAL A 352 -12.70 10.96 -28.16
CA VAL A 352 -12.23 12.00 -29.12
C VAL A 352 -12.01 11.43 -30.54
N HIS A 353 -12.07 10.11 -30.72
CA HIS A 353 -11.90 9.46 -32.03
C HIS A 353 -13.20 8.86 -32.59
N LEU A 354 -14.36 9.22 -32.00
CA LEU A 354 -15.70 8.83 -32.46
C LEU A 354 -16.62 10.03 -32.79
N ILE A 355 -16.04 11.17 -33.13
CA ILE A 355 -16.76 12.31 -33.75
C ILE A 355 -16.07 12.66 -35.06
#